data_920529bc559266cd1e752fb155800c93
#
_entry.id   920529bc559266cd1e752fb155800c93
#
_cell.length_a   1.000
_cell.length_b   1.000
_cell.length_c   1.000
_cell.angle_alpha   90.00
_cell.angle_beta   90.00
_cell.angle_gamma   90.00
#
_symmetry.space_group_name_H-M   'P 1'
#
loop_
_entity.id
_entity.type
_entity.pdbx_description
1 polymer ?
#
loop_
_entity_poly.entity_id
_entity_poly.type
_entity_poly.pdbx_seq_one_letter_code
_entity_poly.pdbx_strand_id
1 'polypeptide(L)'
;MKKSVFNWVGQTLAIIAISVIAMTTSVAQSVDQEFARELKLVEGLKVYNDQLAKQLTAQQTARGEILASIEKAKGLEPQVVPLLNKMLVALERFVKADLPFHLNERLESVGRLKSLMVSPEASTSDRFRNIMDIYTAEMEYGNSYEAYKATLPINGNDIEVDMLRIGRVALYYQTRDQKTSGMWDTSSGAWTQLPSSANRNIRTAIKVAAKTVAPELLSIPIPAPEGV
;
A
#
# COMPACT_ATOMS: atom_id res chain seq x y z
N MET A 1 55.19 50.92 71.66
CA MET A 1 53.98 50.02 71.47
C MET A 1 52.74 50.63 70.74
N LYS A 2 52.69 51.91 70.34
CA LYS A 2 51.52 52.52 69.68
C LYS A 2 51.51 52.36 68.15
N LYS A 3 52.56 52.06 67.43
CA LYS A 3 52.59 51.94 65.95
C LYS A 3 52.10 50.54 65.45
N SER A 4 52.22 49.50 66.23
CA SER A 4 51.83 48.16 65.81
C SER A 4 50.34 47.90 65.82
N VAL A 5 49.61 48.52 66.80
CA VAL A 5 48.17 48.39 66.93
C VAL A 5 47.43 49.15 65.81
N PHE A 6 47.95 50.30 65.36
CA PHE A 6 47.34 51.08 64.28
C PHE A 6 47.42 50.38 62.92
N ASN A 7 48.47 49.64 62.64
CA ASN A 7 48.60 48.84 61.40
C ASN A 7 47.69 47.63 61.41
N TRP A 8 47.51 47.01 62.54
CA TRP A 8 46.60 45.79 62.63
C TRP A 8 45.13 46.15 62.47
N VAL A 9 44.66 47.28 62.99
CA VAL A 9 43.30 47.82 62.79
C VAL A 9 43.05 48.21 61.34
N GLY A 10 44.03 48.82 60.65
CA GLY A 10 43.98 49.18 59.25
C GLY A 10 43.84 47.93 58.32
N GLN A 11 44.59 46.89 58.63
CA GLN A 11 44.53 45.62 57.84
C GLN A 11 43.20 44.90 58.05
N THR A 12 42.65 44.85 59.26
CA THR A 12 41.32 44.22 59.52
C THR A 12 40.18 44.97 58.84
N LEU A 13 40.19 46.30 58.81
CA LEU A 13 39.22 47.14 58.10
C LEU A 13 39.31 46.93 56.59
N ALA A 14 40.50 46.82 56.04
CA ALA A 14 40.69 46.56 54.59
C ALA A 14 40.18 45.18 54.18
N ILE A 15 40.40 44.15 54.97
CA ILE A 15 39.88 42.78 54.71
C ILE A 15 38.36 42.75 54.82
N ILE A 16 37.73 43.44 55.76
CA ILE A 16 36.25 43.52 55.86
C ILE A 16 35.69 44.29 54.63
N ALA A 17 36.29 45.35 54.19
CA ALA A 17 35.88 46.10 53.01
C ALA A 17 35.96 45.27 51.74
N ILE A 18 37.02 44.51 51.55
CA ILE A 18 37.20 43.62 50.40
C ILE A 18 36.20 42.45 50.42
N SER A 19 35.86 41.89 51.61
CA SER A 19 34.86 40.84 51.72
C SER A 19 33.44 41.30 51.43
N VAL A 20 33.07 42.53 51.84
CA VAL A 20 31.79 43.12 51.54
C VAL A 20 31.65 43.40 50.04
N ILE A 21 32.71 43.93 49.39
CA ILE A 21 32.71 44.19 47.93
C ILE A 21 32.62 42.84 47.17
N ALA A 22 33.28 41.80 47.61
CA ALA A 22 33.22 40.47 47.00
C ALA A 22 31.82 39.83 47.14
N MET A 23 31.13 40.04 48.27
CA MET A 23 29.78 39.58 48.48
C MET A 23 28.79 40.32 47.57
N THR A 24 28.90 41.62 47.42
CA THR A 24 27.99 42.41 46.57
C THR A 24 28.15 42.08 45.08
N THR A 25 29.39 41.84 44.63
CA THR A 25 29.64 41.42 43.24
C THR A 25 29.10 40.02 42.95
N SER A 26 29.19 39.08 43.90
CA SER A 26 28.68 37.71 43.70
C SER A 26 27.15 37.68 43.67
N VAL A 27 26.46 38.51 44.46
CA VAL A 27 25.00 38.64 44.43
C VAL A 27 24.53 39.30 43.12
N ALA A 28 25.22 40.35 42.66
CA ALA A 28 24.93 41.01 41.40
C ALA A 28 25.07 40.03 40.22
N GLN A 29 26.15 39.24 40.19
CA GLN A 29 26.37 38.20 39.16
C GLN A 29 25.33 37.10 39.17
N SER A 30 24.81 36.68 40.35
CA SER A 30 23.76 35.66 40.44
C SER A 30 22.42 36.21 39.91
N VAL A 31 22.08 37.43 40.20
CA VAL A 31 20.87 38.12 39.69
C VAL A 31 20.93 38.29 38.17
N ASP A 32 22.07 38.70 37.63
CA ASP A 32 22.25 38.86 36.17
C ASP A 32 22.20 37.51 35.45
N GLN A 33 22.66 36.42 36.06
CA GLN A 33 22.57 35.07 35.51
C GLN A 33 21.14 34.54 35.56
N GLU A 34 20.39 34.81 36.61
CA GLU A 34 19.00 34.42 36.75
C GLU A 34 18.14 35.19 35.77
N PHE A 35 18.32 36.49 35.63
CA PHE A 35 17.66 37.29 34.61
C PHE A 35 17.96 36.83 33.18
N ALA A 36 19.23 36.48 32.87
CA ALA A 36 19.61 35.94 31.57
C ALA A 36 18.98 34.58 31.29
N ARG A 37 18.74 33.72 32.32
CA ARG A 37 18.04 32.46 32.19
C ARG A 37 16.55 32.66 31.93
N GLU A 38 15.91 33.56 32.67
CA GLU A 38 14.50 33.88 32.45
C GLU A 38 14.26 34.50 31.09
N LEU A 39 15.15 35.38 30.63
CA LEU A 39 15.05 35.98 29.30
C LEU A 39 15.13 34.92 28.20
N LYS A 40 16.07 33.95 28.31
CA LYS A 40 16.15 32.82 27.38
C LYS A 40 14.93 31.92 27.43
N LEU A 41 14.35 31.72 28.61
CA LEU A 41 13.12 30.95 28.77
C LEU A 41 11.94 31.64 28.09
N VAL A 42 11.78 32.94 28.30
CA VAL A 42 10.74 33.77 27.65
C VAL A 42 10.92 33.76 26.13
N GLU A 43 12.15 33.90 25.65
CA GLU A 43 12.46 33.82 24.21
C GLU A 43 12.15 32.44 23.62
N GLY A 44 12.51 31.37 24.33
CA GLY A 44 12.17 30.00 23.98
C GLY A 44 10.66 29.75 23.93
N LEU A 45 9.92 30.24 24.94
CA LEU A 45 8.44 30.16 24.98
C LEU A 45 7.80 30.94 23.84
N LYS A 46 8.35 32.09 23.48
CA LYS A 46 7.86 32.89 22.35
C LYS A 46 8.01 32.15 21.04
N VAL A 47 9.21 31.59 20.78
CA VAL A 47 9.44 30.77 19.58
C VAL A 47 8.51 29.54 19.56
N TYR A 48 8.33 28.87 20.69
CA TYR A 48 7.41 27.73 20.80
C TYR A 48 5.96 28.12 20.51
N ASN A 49 5.51 29.24 21.08
CA ASN A 49 4.14 29.74 20.83
C ASN A 49 3.95 30.15 19.35
N ASP A 50 4.95 30.78 18.73
CA ASP A 50 4.90 31.09 17.30
C ASP A 50 4.83 29.82 16.42
N GLN A 51 5.53 28.76 16.82
CA GLN A 51 5.48 27.47 16.14
C GLN A 51 4.11 26.81 16.32
N LEU A 52 3.54 26.83 17.53
CA LEU A 52 2.19 26.33 17.79
C LEU A 52 1.13 27.12 16.99
N ALA A 53 1.24 28.44 16.91
CA ALA A 53 0.35 29.27 16.12
C ALA A 53 0.40 28.92 14.62
N LYS A 54 1.59 28.67 14.07
CA LYS A 54 1.76 28.20 12.69
C LYS A 54 1.14 26.80 12.47
N GLN A 55 1.36 25.88 13.42
CA GLN A 55 0.74 24.54 13.34
C GLN A 55 -0.79 24.61 13.40
N LEU A 56 -1.34 25.45 14.28
CA LEU A 56 -2.77 25.65 14.40
C LEU A 56 -3.36 26.19 13.10
N THR A 57 -2.71 27.20 12.50
CA THR A 57 -3.13 27.78 11.22
C THR A 57 -3.09 26.75 10.11
N ALA A 58 -2.01 25.94 10.02
CA ALA A 58 -1.91 24.87 9.04
C ALA A 58 -3.01 23.80 9.22
N GLN A 59 -3.32 23.42 10.46
CA GLN A 59 -4.42 22.49 10.76
C GLN A 59 -5.79 23.07 10.38
N GLN A 60 -6.02 24.34 10.64
CA GLN A 60 -7.28 25.02 10.26
C GLN A 60 -7.44 25.07 8.74
N THR A 61 -6.36 25.37 8.00
CA THR A 61 -6.36 25.36 6.54
C THR A 61 -6.66 23.96 6.00
N ALA A 62 -5.93 22.92 6.47
CA ALA A 62 -6.15 21.55 6.08
C ALA A 62 -7.59 21.08 6.37
N ARG A 63 -8.14 21.47 7.53
CA ARG A 63 -9.54 21.18 7.87
C ARG A 63 -10.51 21.85 6.89
N GLY A 64 -10.25 23.09 6.50
CA GLY A 64 -11.06 23.81 5.53
C GLY A 64 -11.05 23.12 4.15
N GLU A 65 -9.88 22.68 3.69
CA GLU A 65 -9.71 21.96 2.44
C GLU A 65 -10.45 20.61 2.46
N ILE A 66 -10.35 19.87 3.57
CA ILE A 66 -11.07 18.61 3.76
C ILE A 66 -12.59 18.84 3.70
N LEU A 67 -13.11 19.84 4.41
CA LEU A 67 -14.54 20.16 4.40
C LEU A 67 -15.04 20.56 3.00
N ALA A 68 -14.25 21.35 2.27
CA ALA A 68 -14.57 21.72 0.90
C ALA A 68 -14.54 20.49 -0.05
N SER A 69 -13.62 19.56 0.18
CA SER A 69 -13.53 18.31 -0.58
C SER A 69 -14.72 17.38 -0.28
N ILE A 70 -15.14 17.29 0.98
CA ILE A 70 -16.33 16.51 1.39
C ILE A 70 -17.59 17.10 0.72
N GLU A 71 -17.75 18.42 0.68
CA GLU A 71 -18.92 19.05 0.06
C GLU A 71 -18.95 18.82 -1.46
N LYS A 72 -17.80 18.91 -2.13
CA LYS A 72 -17.68 18.52 -3.55
C LYS A 72 -18.01 17.05 -3.78
N ALA A 73 -17.56 16.15 -2.90
CA ALA A 73 -17.83 14.72 -3.01
C ALA A 73 -19.32 14.39 -2.87
N LYS A 74 -20.05 15.05 -1.96
CA LYS A 74 -21.50 14.85 -1.80
C LYS A 74 -22.29 15.14 -3.06
N GLY A 75 -21.91 16.15 -3.83
CA GLY A 75 -22.56 16.48 -5.10
C GLY A 75 -22.30 15.46 -6.22
N LEU A 76 -21.26 14.66 -6.12
CA LEU A 76 -20.89 13.64 -7.11
C LEU A 76 -21.51 12.26 -6.81
N GLU A 77 -21.88 11.99 -5.58
CA GLU A 77 -22.38 10.69 -5.12
C GLU A 77 -23.54 10.14 -5.95
N PRO A 78 -24.59 10.92 -6.30
CA PRO A 78 -25.69 10.45 -7.13
C PRO A 78 -25.27 10.02 -8.55
N GLN A 79 -24.15 10.50 -9.04
CA GLN A 79 -23.62 10.18 -10.37
C GLN A 79 -22.64 8.98 -10.31
N VAL A 80 -21.89 8.88 -9.24
CA VAL A 80 -20.85 7.84 -9.06
C VAL A 80 -21.49 6.47 -8.77
N VAL A 81 -22.49 6.37 -7.93
CA VAL A 81 -23.12 5.09 -7.57
C VAL A 81 -23.66 4.31 -8.77
N PRO A 82 -24.40 4.93 -9.72
CA PRO A 82 -24.82 4.22 -10.93
C PRO A 82 -23.64 3.77 -11.82
N LEU A 83 -22.55 4.55 -11.86
CA LEU A 83 -21.34 4.17 -12.60
C LEU A 83 -20.68 2.94 -11.97
N LEU A 84 -20.52 2.91 -10.65
CA LEU A 84 -19.97 1.77 -9.92
C LEU A 84 -20.79 0.49 -10.17
N ASN A 85 -22.11 0.60 -10.19
CA ASN A 85 -22.99 -0.54 -10.53
C ASN A 85 -22.77 -1.04 -11.97
N LYS A 86 -22.60 -0.12 -12.94
CA LYS A 86 -22.26 -0.51 -14.32
C LYS A 86 -20.90 -1.20 -14.40
N MET A 87 -19.91 -0.68 -13.69
CA MET A 87 -18.57 -1.30 -13.60
C MET A 87 -18.65 -2.70 -13.02
N LEU A 88 -19.41 -2.91 -11.93
CA LEU A 88 -19.61 -4.22 -11.31
C LEU A 88 -20.25 -5.23 -12.29
N VAL A 89 -21.29 -4.82 -13.01
CA VAL A 89 -21.94 -5.68 -14.01
C VAL A 89 -20.99 -6.02 -15.16
N ALA A 90 -20.21 -5.05 -15.62
CA ALA A 90 -19.21 -5.26 -16.67
C ALA A 90 -18.12 -6.24 -16.21
N LEU A 91 -17.62 -6.06 -14.98
CA LEU A 91 -16.64 -6.96 -14.36
C LEU A 91 -17.14 -8.39 -14.26
N GLU A 92 -18.35 -8.60 -13.79
CA GLU A 92 -18.94 -9.94 -13.70
C GLU A 92 -19.06 -10.62 -15.06
N ARG A 93 -19.52 -9.89 -16.07
CA ARG A 93 -19.58 -10.40 -17.45
C ARG A 93 -18.20 -10.76 -17.98
N PHE A 94 -17.24 -9.90 -17.74
CA PHE A 94 -15.86 -10.11 -18.14
C PHE A 94 -15.29 -11.38 -17.53
N VAL A 95 -15.40 -11.56 -16.21
CA VAL A 95 -14.89 -12.75 -15.52
C VAL A 95 -15.54 -14.03 -16.02
N LYS A 96 -16.84 -13.98 -16.35
CA LYS A 96 -17.59 -15.15 -16.88
C LYS A 96 -17.24 -15.51 -18.33
N ALA A 97 -16.83 -14.50 -19.12
CA ALA A 97 -16.48 -14.68 -20.54
C ALA A 97 -15.00 -14.99 -20.76
N ASP A 98 -14.18 -14.82 -19.74
CA ASP A 98 -12.74 -14.99 -19.80
C ASP A 98 -12.32 -16.47 -19.71
N LEU A 99 -11.02 -16.74 -19.87
CA LEU A 99 -10.45 -18.07 -19.61
C LEU A 99 -10.78 -18.54 -18.18
N PRO A 100 -11.14 -19.81 -17.97
CA PRO A 100 -11.63 -20.32 -16.70
C PRO A 100 -10.52 -20.65 -15.68
N PHE A 101 -9.58 -19.72 -15.49
CA PHE A 101 -8.56 -19.84 -14.43
C PHE A 101 -9.09 -19.19 -13.14
N HIS A 102 -8.86 -19.83 -12.02
CA HIS A 102 -9.30 -19.37 -10.69
C HIS A 102 -10.75 -18.85 -10.66
N LEU A 103 -11.61 -19.47 -11.45
CA LEU A 103 -12.96 -18.94 -11.70
C LEU A 103 -13.77 -18.75 -10.42
N ASN A 104 -13.69 -19.70 -9.49
CA ASN A 104 -14.43 -19.65 -8.23
C ASN A 104 -13.97 -18.46 -7.36
N GLU A 105 -12.66 -18.30 -7.17
CA GLU A 105 -12.09 -17.21 -6.38
C GLU A 105 -12.39 -15.83 -6.99
N ARG A 106 -12.34 -15.74 -8.31
CA ARG A 106 -12.67 -14.50 -9.04
C ARG A 106 -14.16 -14.17 -8.90
N LEU A 107 -15.05 -15.14 -9.05
CA LEU A 107 -16.49 -14.95 -8.86
C LEU A 107 -16.85 -14.65 -7.39
N GLU A 108 -16.17 -15.25 -6.43
CA GLU A 108 -16.33 -14.90 -5.02
C GLU A 108 -15.92 -13.46 -4.75
N SER A 109 -14.83 -12.98 -5.36
CA SER A 109 -14.39 -11.59 -5.23
C SER A 109 -15.43 -10.61 -5.78
N VAL A 110 -16.04 -10.93 -6.93
CA VAL A 110 -17.19 -10.18 -7.47
C VAL A 110 -18.40 -10.27 -6.53
N GLY A 111 -18.66 -11.42 -5.93
CA GLY A 111 -19.73 -11.61 -4.94
C GLY A 111 -19.55 -10.75 -3.69
N ARG A 112 -18.34 -10.71 -3.13
CA ARG A 112 -18.01 -9.82 -2.01
C ARG A 112 -18.21 -8.36 -2.38
N LEU A 113 -17.81 -7.96 -3.59
CA LEU A 113 -18.02 -6.61 -4.08
C LEU A 113 -19.50 -6.27 -4.23
N LYS A 114 -20.35 -7.20 -4.71
CA LYS A 114 -21.82 -7.03 -4.74
C LYS A 114 -22.39 -6.78 -3.36
N SER A 115 -21.96 -7.53 -2.36
CA SER A 115 -22.39 -7.35 -0.97
C SER A 115 -21.97 -5.97 -0.43
N LEU A 116 -20.75 -5.52 -0.75
CA LEU A 116 -20.25 -4.20 -0.36
C LEU A 116 -21.06 -3.06 -1.02
N MET A 117 -21.49 -3.23 -2.26
CA MET A 117 -22.26 -2.22 -2.98
C MET A 117 -23.62 -1.93 -2.34
N VAL A 118 -24.23 -2.90 -1.66
CA VAL A 118 -25.53 -2.76 -0.98
C VAL A 118 -25.40 -2.51 0.53
N SER A 119 -24.19 -2.58 1.08
CA SER A 119 -23.94 -2.34 2.51
C SER A 119 -24.19 -0.88 2.87
N PRO A 120 -25.02 -0.57 3.86
CA PRO A 120 -25.25 0.80 4.31
C PRO A 120 -24.03 1.43 5.01
N GLU A 121 -23.10 0.60 5.50
CA GLU A 121 -21.90 1.04 6.22
C GLU A 121 -20.78 1.43 5.28
N ALA A 122 -20.81 0.99 4.03
CA ALA A 122 -19.77 1.26 3.06
C ALA A 122 -19.93 2.66 2.45
N SER A 123 -18.88 3.47 2.52
CA SER A 123 -18.83 4.76 1.83
C SER A 123 -18.70 4.58 0.32
N THR A 124 -19.10 5.60 -0.46
CA THR A 124 -18.88 5.61 -1.91
C THR A 124 -17.40 5.49 -2.28
N SER A 125 -16.52 6.07 -1.47
CA SER A 125 -15.06 5.93 -1.64
C SER A 125 -14.57 4.50 -1.43
N ASP A 126 -15.12 3.79 -0.43
CA ASP A 126 -14.74 2.39 -0.19
C ASP A 126 -15.21 1.48 -1.34
N ARG A 127 -16.43 1.70 -1.81
CA ARG A 127 -16.96 0.99 -2.99
C ARG A 127 -16.11 1.20 -4.21
N PHE A 128 -15.73 2.47 -4.49
CA PHE A 128 -14.87 2.81 -5.62
C PHE A 128 -13.49 2.13 -5.49
N ARG A 129 -12.85 2.22 -4.33
CA ARG A 129 -11.54 1.60 -4.07
C ARG A 129 -11.59 0.11 -4.31
N ASN A 130 -12.55 -0.60 -3.71
CA ASN A 130 -12.65 -2.05 -3.85
C ASN A 130 -12.94 -2.49 -5.29
N ILE A 131 -13.74 -1.74 -6.05
CA ILE A 131 -13.92 -1.99 -7.49
C ILE A 131 -12.57 -1.86 -8.21
N MET A 132 -11.85 -0.76 -8.00
CA MET A 132 -10.57 -0.51 -8.67
C MET A 132 -9.52 -1.55 -8.31
N ASP A 133 -9.47 -2.02 -7.07
CA ASP A 133 -8.56 -3.07 -6.63
C ASP A 133 -8.80 -4.38 -7.41
N ILE A 134 -10.06 -4.78 -7.60
CA ILE A 134 -10.38 -5.97 -8.40
C ILE A 134 -10.06 -5.74 -9.88
N TYR A 135 -10.37 -4.57 -10.45
CA TYR A 135 -9.98 -4.25 -11.82
C TYR A 135 -8.47 -4.31 -12.02
N THR A 136 -7.70 -3.80 -11.08
CA THR A 136 -6.23 -3.85 -11.10
C THR A 136 -5.73 -5.30 -11.07
N ALA A 137 -6.25 -6.13 -10.18
CA ALA A 137 -5.92 -7.55 -10.13
C ALA A 137 -6.26 -8.26 -11.44
N GLU A 138 -7.43 -7.95 -12.01
CA GLU A 138 -7.81 -8.51 -13.32
C GLU A 138 -6.87 -8.06 -14.44
N MET A 139 -6.41 -6.81 -14.44
CA MET A 139 -5.41 -6.34 -15.42
C MET A 139 -4.06 -7.04 -15.26
N GLU A 140 -3.61 -7.30 -14.03
CA GLU A 140 -2.37 -8.00 -13.74
C GLU A 140 -2.38 -9.44 -14.26
N TYR A 141 -3.53 -10.12 -14.25
CA TYR A 141 -3.65 -11.44 -14.86
C TYR A 141 -3.29 -11.44 -16.37
N GLY A 142 -3.54 -10.35 -17.08
CA GLY A 142 -3.19 -10.22 -18.49
C GLY A 142 -1.69 -10.18 -18.78
N ASN A 143 -0.90 -9.68 -17.84
CA ASN A 143 0.54 -9.46 -17.98
C ASN A 143 1.39 -10.47 -17.20
N SER A 144 0.77 -11.46 -16.57
CA SER A 144 1.45 -12.45 -15.74
C SER A 144 1.28 -13.86 -16.30
N TYR A 145 2.20 -14.72 -15.94
CA TYR A 145 2.10 -16.15 -16.17
C TYR A 145 2.16 -16.88 -14.83
N GLU A 146 1.47 -18.02 -14.75
CA GLU A 146 1.32 -18.75 -13.49
C GLU A 146 1.18 -20.25 -13.75
N ALA A 147 1.78 -21.05 -12.86
CA ALA A 147 1.56 -22.49 -12.79
C ALA A 147 0.94 -22.86 -11.44
N TYR A 148 -0.16 -23.61 -11.46
CA TYR A 148 -0.88 -24.05 -10.27
C TYR A 148 -1.49 -25.43 -10.49
N LYS A 149 -1.92 -26.08 -9.41
CA LYS A 149 -2.59 -27.38 -9.47
C LYS A 149 -4.10 -27.20 -9.44
N ALA A 150 -4.80 -28.00 -10.24
CA ALA A 150 -6.25 -28.02 -10.26
C ALA A 150 -6.76 -29.44 -10.52
N THR A 151 -8.03 -29.64 -10.24
CA THR A 151 -8.75 -30.87 -10.65
C THR A 151 -9.67 -30.52 -11.79
N LEU A 152 -9.54 -31.22 -12.90
CA LEU A 152 -10.37 -31.02 -14.09
C LEU A 152 -11.17 -32.28 -14.42
N PRO A 153 -12.44 -32.13 -14.81
CA PRO A 153 -13.23 -33.23 -15.34
C PRO A 153 -12.79 -33.55 -16.79
N ILE A 154 -11.95 -34.56 -16.93
CA ILE A 154 -11.45 -34.99 -18.23
C ILE A 154 -12.03 -36.38 -18.51
N ASN A 155 -12.76 -36.51 -19.62
CA ASN A 155 -13.43 -37.78 -20.01
C ASN A 155 -14.34 -38.39 -18.92
N GLY A 156 -14.97 -37.53 -18.14
CA GLY A 156 -15.91 -37.96 -17.08
C GLY A 156 -15.24 -38.36 -15.76
N ASN A 157 -13.93 -38.23 -15.65
CA ASN A 157 -13.18 -38.49 -14.42
C ASN A 157 -12.50 -37.17 -13.93
N ASP A 158 -12.54 -36.95 -12.63
CA ASP A 158 -11.83 -35.85 -11.99
C ASP A 158 -10.34 -36.20 -11.90
N ILE A 159 -9.52 -35.51 -12.65
CA ILE A 159 -8.07 -35.74 -12.75
C ILE A 159 -7.31 -34.54 -12.22
N GLU A 160 -6.35 -34.78 -11.33
CA GLU A 160 -5.40 -33.76 -10.92
C GLU A 160 -4.44 -33.43 -12.07
N VAL A 161 -4.32 -32.14 -12.35
CA VAL A 161 -3.49 -31.61 -13.43
C VAL A 161 -2.63 -30.44 -12.95
N ASP A 162 -1.52 -30.24 -13.63
CA ASP A 162 -0.75 -29.00 -13.52
C ASP A 162 -1.26 -28.02 -14.58
N MET A 163 -1.71 -26.88 -14.14
CA MET A 163 -2.24 -25.80 -14.97
C MET A 163 -1.12 -24.82 -15.32
N LEU A 164 -1.18 -24.26 -16.51
CA LEU A 164 -0.34 -23.14 -16.94
C LEU A 164 -1.20 -22.06 -17.56
N ARG A 165 -1.17 -20.89 -16.99
CA ARG A 165 -1.78 -19.69 -17.55
C ARG A 165 -0.71 -18.77 -18.12
N ILE A 166 -0.91 -18.28 -19.32
CA ILE A 166 -0.04 -17.29 -19.98
C ILE A 166 -0.88 -16.06 -20.29
N GLY A 167 -0.84 -15.09 -19.40
CA GLY A 167 -1.71 -13.93 -19.49
C GLY A 167 -3.18 -14.32 -19.59
N ARG A 168 -3.85 -13.69 -20.56
CA ARG A 168 -5.20 -14.03 -21.04
C ARG A 168 -5.18 -14.64 -22.46
N VAL A 169 -3.98 -15.02 -22.92
CA VAL A 169 -3.79 -15.52 -24.28
C VAL A 169 -4.08 -17.00 -24.34
N ALA A 170 -3.63 -17.77 -23.32
CA ALA A 170 -3.78 -19.21 -23.33
C ALA A 170 -3.79 -19.82 -21.93
N LEU A 171 -4.57 -20.87 -21.79
CA LEU A 171 -4.65 -21.70 -20.58
C LEU A 171 -4.45 -23.16 -20.98
N TYR A 172 -3.49 -23.80 -20.32
CA TYR A 172 -3.10 -25.19 -20.59
C TYR A 172 -3.26 -26.02 -19.33
N TYR A 173 -3.44 -27.33 -19.55
CA TYR A 173 -3.27 -28.33 -18.50
C TYR A 173 -2.27 -29.38 -18.94
N GLN A 174 -1.62 -30.02 -18.00
CA GLN A 174 -0.84 -31.26 -18.21
C GLN A 174 -1.15 -32.24 -17.09
N THR A 175 -1.43 -33.50 -17.45
CA THR A 175 -1.64 -34.58 -16.49
C THR A 175 -0.35 -34.87 -15.70
N ARG A 176 -0.50 -35.36 -14.47
CA ARG A 176 0.66 -35.65 -13.58
C ARG A 176 1.65 -36.64 -14.17
N ASP A 177 1.18 -37.59 -14.98
CA ASP A 177 2.05 -38.52 -15.71
C ASP A 177 2.78 -37.90 -16.91
N GLN A 178 2.47 -36.62 -17.20
CA GLN A 178 3.05 -35.76 -18.24
C GLN A 178 2.87 -36.32 -19.66
N LYS A 179 1.93 -37.24 -19.85
CA LYS A 179 1.66 -37.86 -21.15
C LYS A 179 0.59 -37.11 -21.94
N THR A 180 -0.31 -36.41 -21.26
CA THR A 180 -1.41 -35.70 -21.91
C THR A 180 -1.35 -34.22 -21.53
N SER A 181 -1.47 -33.38 -22.53
CA SER A 181 -1.64 -31.91 -22.35
C SER A 181 -2.82 -31.45 -23.19
N GLY A 182 -3.48 -30.43 -22.71
CA GLY A 182 -4.55 -29.79 -23.45
C GLY A 182 -4.51 -28.28 -23.27
N MET A 183 -5.27 -27.61 -24.11
CA MET A 183 -5.42 -26.17 -24.14
C MET A 183 -6.89 -25.82 -24.11
N TRP A 184 -7.25 -24.75 -23.40
CA TRP A 184 -8.59 -24.21 -23.44
C TRP A 184 -8.87 -23.57 -24.78
N ASP A 185 -9.90 -23.99 -25.45
CA ASP A 185 -10.39 -23.37 -26.67
C ASP A 185 -11.55 -22.43 -26.32
N THR A 186 -11.34 -21.13 -26.49
CA THR A 186 -12.31 -20.09 -26.16
C THR A 186 -13.54 -20.15 -27.08
N SER A 187 -13.35 -20.58 -28.33
CA SER A 187 -14.43 -20.64 -29.34
C SER A 187 -15.45 -21.75 -29.03
N SER A 188 -14.97 -22.90 -28.60
CA SER A 188 -15.84 -24.03 -28.22
C SER A 188 -16.19 -24.06 -26.73
N GLY A 189 -15.50 -23.27 -25.87
CA GLY A 189 -15.64 -23.30 -24.42
C GLY A 189 -15.28 -24.67 -23.81
N ALA A 190 -14.28 -25.35 -24.39
CA ALA A 190 -13.90 -26.70 -24.01
C ALA A 190 -12.40 -26.93 -24.04
N TRP A 191 -11.97 -27.98 -23.36
CA TRP A 191 -10.58 -28.43 -23.41
C TRP A 191 -10.29 -29.21 -24.68
N THR A 192 -9.32 -28.77 -25.45
CA THR A 192 -8.82 -29.46 -26.63
C THR A 192 -7.49 -30.13 -26.31
N GLN A 193 -7.37 -31.44 -26.60
CA GLN A 193 -6.13 -32.18 -26.38
C GLN A 193 -5.10 -31.76 -27.41
N LEU A 194 -3.88 -31.52 -26.95
CA LEU A 194 -2.73 -31.19 -27.79
C LEU A 194 -1.97 -32.43 -28.26
N PRO A 195 -1.25 -32.34 -29.40
CA PRO A 195 -0.41 -33.42 -29.84
C PRO A 195 0.71 -33.69 -28.83
N SER A 196 1.15 -34.94 -28.72
CA SER A 196 2.17 -35.37 -27.76
C SER A 196 3.52 -34.65 -27.93
N SER A 197 3.79 -34.12 -29.12
CA SER A 197 4.97 -33.28 -29.38
C SER A 197 5.01 -32.01 -28.57
N ALA A 198 3.84 -31.47 -28.15
CA ALA A 198 3.74 -30.28 -27.33
C ALA A 198 4.03 -30.55 -25.84
N ASN A 199 3.90 -31.77 -25.37
CA ASN A 199 4.00 -32.12 -23.95
C ASN A 199 5.31 -31.69 -23.31
N ARG A 200 6.43 -31.77 -24.03
CA ARG A 200 7.75 -31.37 -23.53
C ARG A 200 7.81 -29.86 -23.27
N ASN A 201 7.35 -29.08 -24.24
CA ASN A 201 7.40 -27.62 -24.15
C ASN A 201 6.46 -27.09 -23.05
N ILE A 202 5.25 -27.68 -22.94
CA ILE A 202 4.30 -27.34 -21.88
C ILE A 202 4.88 -27.69 -20.51
N ARG A 203 5.50 -28.84 -20.34
CA ARG A 203 6.18 -29.23 -19.10
C ARG A 203 7.27 -28.23 -18.72
N THR A 204 8.10 -27.81 -19.67
CA THR A 204 9.13 -26.81 -19.40
C THR A 204 8.52 -25.46 -19.04
N ALA A 205 7.46 -25.04 -19.74
CA ALA A 205 6.76 -23.81 -19.44
C ALA A 205 6.12 -23.81 -18.05
N ILE A 206 5.53 -24.93 -17.62
CA ILE A 206 5.02 -25.10 -16.24
C ILE A 206 6.17 -24.93 -15.23
N LYS A 207 7.33 -25.53 -15.47
CA LYS A 207 8.49 -25.39 -14.58
C LYS A 207 9.04 -23.97 -14.53
N VAL A 208 9.09 -23.27 -15.66
CA VAL A 208 9.48 -21.85 -15.74
C VAL A 208 8.47 -20.98 -14.96
N ALA A 209 7.18 -21.22 -15.17
CA ALA A 209 6.13 -20.49 -14.46
C ALA A 209 6.13 -20.77 -12.95
N ALA A 210 6.44 -22.00 -12.55
CA ALA A 210 6.65 -22.39 -11.15
C ALA A 210 8.00 -21.91 -10.57
N LYS A 211 8.82 -21.21 -11.36
CA LYS A 211 10.17 -20.70 -10.98
C LYS A 211 11.15 -21.80 -10.53
N THR A 212 10.97 -23.02 -11.02
CA THR A 212 11.83 -24.17 -10.68
C THR A 212 13.00 -24.33 -11.65
N VAL A 213 12.95 -23.69 -12.81
CA VAL A 213 14.01 -23.64 -13.81
C VAL A 213 14.19 -22.22 -14.35
N ALA A 214 15.35 -21.92 -14.91
CA ALA A 214 15.60 -20.62 -15.52
C ALA A 214 14.68 -20.37 -16.72
N PRO A 215 14.27 -19.11 -16.99
CA PRO A 215 13.50 -18.79 -18.19
C PRO A 215 14.29 -19.12 -19.47
N GLU A 216 13.60 -19.78 -20.41
CA GLU A 216 14.13 -20.07 -21.74
C GLU A 216 13.08 -19.78 -22.82
N LEU A 217 13.53 -19.67 -24.07
CA LEU A 217 12.62 -19.47 -25.19
C LEU A 217 11.88 -20.78 -25.51
N LEU A 218 10.54 -20.72 -25.42
CA LEU A 218 9.68 -21.89 -25.62
C LEU A 218 8.75 -21.68 -26.81
N SER A 219 8.59 -22.69 -27.64
CA SER A 219 7.55 -22.72 -28.67
C SER A 219 6.35 -23.50 -28.14
N ILE A 220 5.25 -22.81 -27.88
CA ILE A 220 4.00 -23.34 -27.36
C ILE A 220 2.89 -23.03 -28.35
N PRO A 221 1.98 -23.99 -28.66
CA PRO A 221 0.83 -23.73 -29.51
C PRO A 221 -0.06 -22.66 -28.85
N ILE A 222 -0.35 -21.58 -29.54
CA ILE A 222 -1.25 -20.51 -29.09
C ILE A 222 -2.52 -20.59 -29.93
N PRO A 223 -3.72 -20.33 -29.36
CA PRO A 223 -4.95 -20.24 -30.14
C PRO A 223 -4.77 -19.19 -31.25
N ALA A 224 -5.21 -19.54 -32.45
CA ALA A 224 -5.23 -18.54 -33.53
C ALA A 224 -6.16 -17.39 -33.16
N PRO A 225 -5.79 -16.12 -33.45
CA PRO A 225 -6.72 -15.02 -33.26
C PRO A 225 -7.96 -15.30 -34.12
N GLU A 226 -9.16 -15.13 -33.53
CA GLU A 226 -10.38 -15.19 -34.30
C GLU A 226 -10.27 -14.17 -35.43
N GLY A 227 -10.39 -14.62 -36.65
CA GLY A 227 -10.26 -13.76 -37.82
C GLY A 227 -11.31 -12.66 -37.79
N VAL A 228 -10.84 -11.43 -37.96
CA VAL A 228 -11.68 -10.24 -38.19
C VAL A 228 -12.38 -10.39 -39.55
#